data_cfd9b2beff6c147137b56c7f92bc8ecc
#
_entry.id   cfd9b2beff6c147137b56c7f92bc8ecc
#
_cell.length_a   1.000
_cell.length_b   1.000
_cell.length_c   1.000
_cell.angle_alpha   90.00
_cell.angle_beta   90.00
_cell.angle_gamma   90.00
#
_symmetry.space_group_name_H-M   'P 1'
#
loop_
_entity.id
_entity.type
_entity.pdbx_description
1 polymer ?
#
loop_
_entity_poly.entity_id
_entity_poly.type
_entity_poly.pdbx_seq_one_letter_code
_entity_poly.pdbx_strand_id
1 'polypeptide(L)'
;MRYRLHTCVAAAVATLVLGACAALRPLQTAEGMLGAPQNAVRDTFGTPTETYQLADGTTRWIYSKQPLGFEVYAADFDANGKLTRFRQMLTEKEIYEARPGVWTKQDVAERFGRPREPIQFYPLMKREAWSYRLYAGAYMPAHFSAYFDERGVLDRTMIILDAIGGDARDSSK
;
A
#
# COMPACT_ATOMS: atom_id res chain seq x y z
N MET A 1 -45.26 -5.81 -18.03
CA MET A 1 -43.92 -5.29 -18.47
C MET A 1 -43.22 -4.41 -17.43
N ARG A 2 -43.92 -3.88 -16.40
CA ARG A 2 -43.36 -3.00 -15.34
C ARG A 2 -42.54 -3.74 -14.24
N TYR A 3 -42.86 -5.00 -13.95
CA TYR A 3 -42.19 -5.77 -12.87
C TYR A 3 -40.72 -6.18 -13.20
N ARG A 4 -40.37 -6.33 -14.47
CA ARG A 4 -38.98 -6.71 -14.87
C ARG A 4 -37.99 -5.56 -14.73
N LEU A 5 -38.44 -4.31 -14.79
CA LEU A 5 -37.56 -3.14 -14.62
C LEU A 5 -37.14 -2.95 -13.15
N HIS A 6 -38.05 -3.22 -12.22
CA HIS A 6 -37.79 -3.05 -10.79
C HIS A 6 -36.84 -4.10 -10.22
N THR A 7 -36.88 -5.34 -10.74
CA THR A 7 -35.93 -6.40 -10.36
C THR A 7 -34.51 -6.14 -10.86
N CYS A 8 -34.33 -5.58 -12.07
CA CYS A 8 -32.99 -5.22 -12.58
C CYS A 8 -32.37 -4.04 -11.80
N VAL A 9 -33.18 -3.04 -11.42
CA VAL A 9 -32.69 -1.90 -10.63
C VAL A 9 -32.31 -2.34 -9.21
N ALA A 10 -33.11 -3.21 -8.58
CA ALA A 10 -32.80 -3.73 -7.24
C ALA A 10 -31.52 -4.57 -7.22
N ALA A 11 -31.29 -5.38 -8.27
CA ALA A 11 -30.06 -6.18 -8.39
C ALA A 11 -28.81 -5.29 -8.62
N ALA A 12 -28.93 -4.23 -9.43
CA ALA A 12 -27.83 -3.30 -9.69
C ALA A 12 -27.45 -2.47 -8.44
N VAL A 13 -28.45 -2.08 -7.61
CA VAL A 13 -28.20 -1.37 -6.36
C VAL A 13 -27.56 -2.29 -5.32
N ALA A 14 -27.95 -3.56 -5.25
CA ALA A 14 -27.35 -4.53 -4.32
C ALA A 14 -25.87 -4.81 -4.63
N THR A 15 -25.48 -4.87 -5.89
CA THR A 15 -24.07 -5.06 -6.29
C THR A 15 -23.20 -3.84 -5.98
N LEU A 16 -23.74 -2.63 -6.08
CA LEU A 16 -23.02 -1.39 -5.71
C LEU A 16 -22.75 -1.28 -4.21
N VAL A 17 -23.66 -1.77 -3.36
CA VAL A 17 -23.51 -1.70 -1.89
C VAL A 17 -22.46 -2.68 -1.38
N LEU A 18 -22.31 -3.86 -1.98
CA LEU A 18 -21.31 -4.86 -1.58
C LEU A 18 -19.86 -4.42 -1.87
N GLY A 19 -19.63 -3.69 -2.98
CA GLY A 19 -18.31 -3.14 -3.30
C GLY A 19 -17.86 -2.00 -2.37
N ALA A 20 -18.78 -1.24 -1.81
CA ALA A 20 -18.47 -0.12 -0.92
C ALA A 20 -17.94 -0.58 0.45
N CYS A 21 -18.38 -1.73 0.97
CA CYS A 21 -17.92 -2.25 2.27
C CYS A 21 -16.45 -2.67 2.26
N ALA A 22 -15.95 -3.23 1.15
CA ALA A 22 -14.55 -3.65 1.02
C ALA A 22 -13.58 -2.45 1.05
N ALA A 23 -13.99 -1.31 0.49
CA ALA A 23 -13.19 -0.09 0.48
C ALA A 23 -13.07 0.56 1.87
N LEU A 24 -14.11 0.41 2.73
CA LEU A 24 -14.17 1.03 4.05
C LEU A 24 -13.45 0.22 5.14
N ARG A 25 -13.40 -1.12 5.00
CA ARG A 25 -12.80 -2.03 6.00
C ARG A 25 -12.02 -3.14 5.32
N PRO A 26 -10.94 -2.83 4.58
CA PRO A 26 -10.26 -3.82 3.74
C PRO A 26 -9.68 -5.00 4.53
N LEU A 27 -9.12 -4.78 5.71
CA LEU A 27 -8.55 -5.85 6.54
C LEU A 27 -9.64 -6.82 7.02
N GLN A 28 -10.75 -6.31 7.53
CA GLN A 28 -11.86 -7.14 8.01
C GLN A 28 -12.51 -7.92 6.86
N THR A 29 -12.68 -7.29 5.70
CA THR A 29 -13.21 -7.98 4.50
C THR A 29 -12.29 -9.12 4.08
N ALA A 30 -10.98 -8.88 4.08
CA ALA A 30 -9.98 -9.87 3.68
C ALA A 30 -9.86 -11.05 4.66
N GLU A 31 -10.10 -10.84 5.96
CA GLU A 31 -10.16 -11.93 6.95
C GLU A 31 -11.19 -13.00 6.55
N GLY A 32 -12.37 -12.57 6.08
CA GLY A 32 -13.41 -13.47 5.57
C GLY A 32 -13.07 -14.12 4.22
N MET A 33 -11.98 -13.70 3.58
CA MET A 33 -11.55 -14.20 2.26
C MET A 33 -10.30 -15.10 2.31
N LEU A 34 -9.79 -15.44 3.50
CA LEU A 34 -8.66 -16.36 3.61
C LEU A 34 -9.01 -17.69 2.91
N GLY A 35 -8.11 -18.20 2.07
CA GLY A 35 -8.33 -19.35 1.21
C GLY A 35 -9.06 -19.06 -0.11
N ALA A 36 -9.54 -17.84 -0.34
CA ALA A 36 -10.18 -17.46 -1.59
C ALA A 36 -9.17 -17.42 -2.76
N PRO A 37 -9.61 -17.73 -3.99
CA PRO A 37 -8.76 -17.63 -5.17
C PRO A 37 -8.53 -16.17 -5.59
N GLN A 38 -7.47 -15.94 -6.35
CA GLN A 38 -7.05 -14.62 -6.82
C GLN A 38 -8.17 -13.84 -7.53
N ASN A 39 -8.99 -14.50 -8.35
CA ASN A 39 -10.09 -13.83 -9.05
C ASN A 39 -11.10 -13.22 -8.05
N ALA A 40 -11.49 -13.95 -6.99
CA ALA A 40 -12.41 -13.42 -5.98
C ALA A 40 -11.82 -12.23 -5.22
N VAL A 41 -10.50 -12.25 -4.94
CA VAL A 41 -9.79 -11.13 -4.31
C VAL A 41 -9.77 -9.90 -5.25
N ARG A 42 -9.54 -10.13 -6.55
CA ARG A 42 -9.58 -9.08 -7.58
C ARG A 42 -11.00 -8.50 -7.75
N ASP A 43 -12.02 -9.33 -7.74
CA ASP A 43 -13.41 -8.89 -7.85
C ASP A 43 -13.81 -8.01 -6.66
N THR A 44 -13.23 -8.29 -5.46
CA THR A 44 -13.52 -7.56 -4.22
C THR A 44 -12.70 -6.27 -4.07
N PHE A 45 -11.39 -6.31 -4.32
CA PHE A 45 -10.46 -5.20 -4.07
C PHE A 45 -10.01 -4.48 -5.34
N GLY A 46 -10.41 -4.97 -6.52
CA GLY A 46 -9.98 -4.43 -7.81
C GLY A 46 -8.63 -4.97 -8.27
N THR A 47 -8.10 -4.36 -9.32
CA THR A 47 -6.80 -4.71 -9.88
C THR A 47 -5.69 -4.23 -8.94
N PRO A 48 -4.71 -5.10 -8.58
CA PRO A 48 -3.57 -4.68 -7.79
C PRO A 48 -2.74 -3.65 -8.55
N THR A 49 -2.10 -2.74 -7.83
CA THR A 49 -1.20 -1.73 -8.42
C THR A 49 0.11 -2.35 -8.89
N GLU A 50 0.53 -3.44 -8.23
CA GLU A 50 1.76 -4.17 -8.54
C GLU A 50 1.62 -5.63 -8.14
N THR A 51 2.40 -6.51 -8.79
CA THR A 51 2.43 -7.95 -8.51
C THR A 51 3.88 -8.42 -8.45
N TYR A 52 4.21 -9.22 -7.44
CA TYR A 52 5.54 -9.78 -7.21
C TYR A 52 5.48 -11.29 -7.01
N GLN A 53 6.53 -11.97 -7.48
CA GLN A 53 6.84 -13.35 -7.10
C GLN A 53 7.97 -13.30 -6.09
N LEU A 54 7.70 -13.73 -4.86
CA LEU A 54 8.70 -13.74 -3.79
C LEU A 54 9.56 -15.01 -3.88
N ALA A 55 10.75 -14.95 -3.28
CA ALA A 55 11.72 -16.04 -3.31
C ALA A 55 11.22 -17.36 -2.68
N ASP A 56 10.24 -17.28 -1.78
CA ASP A 56 9.59 -18.43 -1.13
C ASP A 56 8.43 -19.06 -1.95
N GLY A 57 8.22 -18.58 -3.18
CA GLY A 57 7.13 -19.02 -4.05
C GLY A 57 5.79 -18.32 -3.82
N THR A 58 5.71 -17.39 -2.88
CA THR A 58 4.51 -16.58 -2.63
C THR A 58 4.29 -15.59 -3.77
N THR A 59 3.05 -15.50 -4.27
CA THR A 59 2.63 -14.38 -5.13
C THR A 59 2.10 -13.26 -4.24
N ARG A 60 2.69 -12.07 -4.33
CA ARG A 60 2.24 -10.88 -3.60
C ARG A 60 1.61 -9.86 -4.53
N TRP A 61 0.41 -9.43 -4.19
CA TRP A 61 -0.27 -8.31 -4.82
C TRP A 61 -0.24 -7.08 -3.91
N ILE A 62 0.15 -5.95 -4.47
CA ILE A 62 0.15 -4.66 -3.76
C ILE A 62 -1.07 -3.84 -4.18
N TYR A 63 -1.75 -3.28 -3.21
CA TYR A 63 -2.84 -2.33 -3.37
C TYR A 63 -2.44 -1.01 -2.71
N SER A 64 -1.83 -0.12 -3.48
CA SER A 64 -1.36 1.17 -2.99
C SER A 64 -2.45 2.23 -3.07
N LYS A 65 -2.68 2.95 -1.99
CA LYS A 65 -3.51 4.17 -1.94
C LYS A 65 -2.68 5.43 -2.18
N GLN A 66 -1.36 5.29 -2.29
CA GLN A 66 -0.44 6.40 -2.53
C GLN A 66 -0.69 7.07 -3.90
N PRO A 67 -0.40 8.36 -4.09
CA PRO A 67 0.10 9.33 -3.11
C PRO A 67 -1.01 10.02 -2.29
N LEU A 68 -2.29 9.82 -2.63
CA LEU A 68 -3.41 10.51 -1.98
C LEU A 68 -3.79 9.91 -0.62
N GLY A 69 -3.63 8.58 -0.46
CA GLY A 69 -3.88 7.87 0.80
C GLY A 69 -2.58 7.57 1.55
N PHE A 70 -2.73 6.96 2.72
CA PHE A 70 -1.65 6.66 3.67
C PHE A 70 -1.38 5.15 3.78
N GLU A 71 -2.14 4.33 3.07
CA GLU A 71 -2.06 2.89 3.21
C GLU A 71 -1.50 2.22 1.95
N VAL A 72 -0.82 1.11 2.18
CA VAL A 72 -0.46 0.12 1.16
C VAL A 72 -0.81 -1.26 1.73
N TYR A 73 -1.68 -1.97 1.06
CA TYR A 73 -2.04 -3.33 1.45
C TYR A 73 -1.30 -4.35 0.58
N ALA A 74 -0.92 -5.47 1.20
CA ALA A 74 -0.39 -6.64 0.50
C ALA A 74 -1.32 -7.83 0.68
N ALA A 75 -1.70 -8.48 -0.43
CA ALA A 75 -2.35 -9.77 -0.47
C ALA A 75 -1.33 -10.83 -0.89
N ASP A 76 -1.06 -11.79 -0.01
CA ASP A 76 -0.13 -12.89 -0.25
C ASP A 76 -0.91 -14.15 -0.62
N PHE A 77 -0.51 -14.83 -1.70
CA PHE A 77 -1.13 -16.05 -2.22
C PHE A 77 -0.11 -17.18 -2.23
N ASP A 78 -0.57 -18.38 -1.89
CA ASP A 78 0.22 -19.59 -2.01
C ASP A 78 0.43 -20.03 -3.49
N ALA A 79 1.16 -21.13 -3.70
CA ALA A 79 1.43 -21.69 -5.02
C ALA A 79 0.16 -22.11 -5.78
N ASN A 80 -0.96 -22.34 -5.09
CA ASN A 80 -2.25 -22.69 -5.67
C ASN A 80 -3.12 -21.43 -5.94
N GLY A 81 -2.57 -20.22 -5.73
CA GLY A 81 -3.28 -18.97 -5.91
C GLY A 81 -4.36 -18.70 -4.85
N LYS A 82 -4.23 -19.27 -3.65
CA LYS A 82 -5.13 -19.05 -2.53
C LYS A 82 -4.61 -17.97 -1.61
N LEU A 83 -5.48 -17.03 -1.20
CA LEU A 83 -5.14 -15.97 -0.27
C LEU A 83 -4.74 -16.56 1.09
N THR A 84 -3.50 -16.33 1.49
CA THR A 84 -2.95 -16.78 2.77
C THR A 84 -2.86 -15.65 3.79
N ARG A 85 -2.73 -14.39 3.30
CA ARG A 85 -2.56 -13.23 4.16
C ARG A 85 -2.97 -11.95 3.44
N PHE A 86 -3.56 -11.01 4.21
CA PHE A 86 -3.81 -9.65 3.75
C PHE A 86 -3.41 -8.68 4.86
N ARG A 87 -2.55 -7.68 4.56
CA ARG A 87 -1.96 -6.80 5.59
C ARG A 87 -1.83 -5.37 5.09
N GLN A 88 -1.91 -4.41 6.03
CA GLN A 88 -1.43 -3.05 5.84
C GLN A 88 0.10 -3.05 6.02
N MET A 89 0.84 -2.56 5.02
CA MET A 89 2.30 -2.64 4.96
C MET A 89 2.99 -1.35 5.43
N LEU A 90 2.37 -0.17 5.25
CA LEU A 90 2.93 1.10 5.74
C LEU A 90 2.56 1.31 7.21
N THR A 91 3.10 0.48 8.08
CA THR A 91 3.01 0.57 9.53
C THR A 91 4.42 0.65 10.12
N GLU A 92 4.57 1.28 11.29
CA GLU A 92 5.87 1.33 11.97
C GLU A 92 6.47 -0.06 12.16
N LYS A 93 5.63 -1.05 12.54
CA LYS A 93 6.06 -2.44 12.69
C LYS A 93 6.70 -2.99 11.41
N GLU A 94 6.06 -2.83 10.26
CA GLU A 94 6.58 -3.33 8.98
C GLU A 94 7.83 -2.54 8.52
N ILE A 95 7.90 -1.25 8.85
CA ILE A 95 9.05 -0.39 8.53
C ILE A 95 10.26 -0.76 9.39
N TYR A 96 10.08 -1.09 10.66
CA TYR A 96 11.18 -1.51 11.56
C TYR A 96 11.78 -2.88 11.21
N GLU A 97 11.10 -3.67 10.36
CA GLU A 97 11.68 -4.89 9.78
C GLU A 97 12.73 -4.60 8.68
N ALA A 98 12.82 -3.35 8.20
CA ALA A 98 13.79 -2.96 7.18
C ALA A 98 15.23 -3.16 7.70
N ARG A 99 16.09 -3.72 6.85
CA ARG A 99 17.48 -4.04 7.20
C ARG A 99 18.46 -3.22 6.36
N PRO A 100 18.94 -2.08 6.87
CA PRO A 100 20.01 -1.32 6.23
C PRO A 100 21.25 -2.19 5.96
N GLY A 101 21.90 -1.97 4.83
CA GLY A 101 23.05 -2.74 4.37
C GLY A 101 22.71 -4.11 3.75
N VAL A 102 21.43 -4.55 3.85
CA VAL A 102 20.97 -5.86 3.36
C VAL A 102 19.91 -5.70 2.27
N TRP A 103 18.83 -4.96 2.58
CA TRP A 103 17.73 -4.79 1.64
C TRP A 103 18.14 -3.96 0.44
N THR A 104 17.58 -4.31 -0.71
CA THR A 104 17.71 -3.59 -1.97
C THR A 104 16.43 -2.80 -2.27
N LYS A 105 16.44 -2.01 -3.34
CA LYS A 105 15.23 -1.39 -3.89
C LYS A 105 14.14 -2.41 -4.19
N GLN A 106 14.52 -3.62 -4.63
CA GLN A 106 13.57 -4.69 -4.90
C GLN A 106 12.88 -5.17 -3.62
N ASP A 107 13.62 -5.38 -2.53
CA ASP A 107 13.06 -5.78 -1.24
C ASP A 107 12.07 -4.73 -0.69
N VAL A 108 12.42 -3.45 -0.84
CA VAL A 108 11.53 -2.33 -0.45
C VAL A 108 10.28 -2.29 -1.35
N ALA A 109 10.42 -2.50 -2.67
CA ALA A 109 9.29 -2.55 -3.60
C ALA A 109 8.37 -3.74 -3.33
N GLU A 110 8.91 -4.92 -3.07
CA GLU A 110 8.13 -6.11 -2.72
C GLU A 110 7.37 -5.94 -1.41
N ARG A 111 7.88 -5.11 -0.49
CA ARG A 111 7.26 -4.87 0.80
C ARG A 111 6.23 -3.75 0.78
N PHE A 112 6.60 -2.59 0.23
CA PHE A 112 5.79 -1.37 0.31
C PHE A 112 5.21 -0.93 -1.04
N GLY A 113 5.54 -1.62 -2.13
CA GLY A 113 5.31 -1.16 -3.50
C GLY A 113 6.34 -0.09 -3.91
N ARG A 114 6.35 0.27 -5.19
CA ARG A 114 7.16 1.39 -5.66
C ARG A 114 6.56 2.72 -5.19
N PRO A 115 7.39 3.73 -4.88
CA PRO A 115 6.89 5.03 -4.47
C PRO A 115 6.02 5.64 -5.59
N ARG A 116 4.96 6.33 -5.18
CA ARG A 116 4.08 7.10 -6.08
C ARG A 116 4.40 8.59 -6.04
N GLU A 117 5.23 9.00 -5.10
CA GLU A 117 5.84 10.32 -5.05
C GLU A 117 7.10 10.34 -5.92
N PRO A 118 7.53 11.54 -6.39
CA PRO A 118 8.75 11.68 -7.16
C PRO A 118 9.96 11.16 -6.38
N ILE A 119 10.75 10.30 -7.02
CA ILE A 119 12.01 9.81 -6.46
C ILE A 119 12.98 10.99 -6.36
N GLN A 120 13.55 11.19 -5.18
CA GLN A 120 14.50 12.27 -4.92
C GLN A 120 15.93 11.74 -4.93
N PHE A 121 16.85 12.53 -5.48
CA PHE A 121 18.28 12.26 -5.38
C PHE A 121 18.96 13.39 -4.60
N TYR A 122 19.76 13.02 -3.60
CA TYR A 122 20.52 13.92 -2.76
C TYR A 122 22.01 13.89 -3.14
N PRO A 123 22.51 14.82 -3.97
CA PRO A 123 23.86 14.72 -4.54
C PRO A 123 24.98 14.71 -3.50
N LEU A 124 24.88 15.51 -2.45
CA LEU A 124 25.89 15.58 -1.39
C LEU A 124 26.01 14.29 -0.59
N MET A 125 24.91 13.58 -0.41
CA MET A 125 24.87 12.29 0.29
C MET A 125 25.07 11.12 -0.66
N LYS A 126 24.95 11.34 -1.97
CA LYS A 126 24.90 10.30 -3.02
C LYS A 126 23.83 9.25 -2.70
N ARG A 127 22.64 9.70 -2.37
CA ARG A 127 21.51 8.85 -1.99
C ARG A 127 20.28 9.15 -2.83
N GLU A 128 19.62 8.07 -3.25
CA GLU A 128 18.26 8.11 -3.78
C GLU A 128 17.28 7.85 -2.65
N ALA A 129 16.20 8.60 -2.57
CA ALA A 129 15.18 8.44 -1.55
C ALA A 129 13.82 8.10 -2.18
N TRP A 130 13.19 7.07 -1.65
CA TRP A 130 11.82 6.68 -1.91
C TRP A 130 10.95 7.05 -0.73
N SER A 131 9.94 7.87 -0.97
CA SER A 131 9.08 8.40 0.09
C SER A 131 7.66 7.85 -0.02
N TYR A 132 7.03 7.64 1.14
CA TYR A 132 5.68 7.12 1.29
C TYR A 132 4.97 7.86 2.41
N ARG A 133 3.70 8.19 2.19
CA ARG A 133 2.85 8.77 3.24
C ARG A 133 2.30 7.67 4.14
N LEU A 134 2.30 7.88 5.45
CA LEU A 134 1.73 6.96 6.44
C LEU A 134 1.13 7.72 7.60
N TYR A 135 0.38 7.02 8.45
CA TYR A 135 0.04 7.50 9.78
C TYR A 135 1.02 6.89 10.79
N ALA A 136 1.74 7.75 11.52
CA ALA A 136 2.55 7.37 12.67
C ALA A 136 1.70 7.42 13.94
N GLY A 137 1.88 6.45 14.84
CA GLY A 137 1.08 6.36 16.06
C GLY A 137 -0.43 6.36 15.77
N ALA A 138 -1.18 7.12 16.57
CA ALA A 138 -2.62 7.25 16.43
C ALA A 138 -3.01 8.39 15.47
N TYR A 139 -2.82 8.20 14.16
CA TYR A 139 -3.28 9.10 13.09
C TYR A 139 -2.48 10.39 12.89
N MET A 140 -1.21 10.45 13.25
CA MET A 140 -0.35 11.58 12.88
C MET A 140 0.19 11.39 11.46
N PRO A 141 -0.13 12.30 10.50
CA PRO A 141 0.45 12.25 9.18
C PRO A 141 1.97 12.32 9.23
N ALA A 142 2.61 11.47 8.46
CA ALA A 142 4.06 11.34 8.42
C ALA A 142 4.52 10.86 7.04
N HIS A 143 5.82 11.04 6.78
CA HIS A 143 6.51 10.46 5.64
C HIS A 143 7.53 9.44 6.12
N PHE A 144 7.46 8.24 5.58
CA PHE A 144 8.52 7.25 5.63
C PHE A 144 9.40 7.40 4.41
N SER A 145 10.72 7.52 4.61
CA SER A 145 11.71 7.58 3.53
C SER A 145 12.72 6.44 3.66
N ALA A 146 12.91 5.70 2.56
CA ALA A 146 13.96 4.71 2.40
C ALA A 146 15.07 5.32 1.55
N TYR A 147 16.29 5.38 2.07
CA TYR A 147 17.47 5.94 1.39
C TYR A 147 18.33 4.81 0.86
N PHE A 148 18.72 4.89 -0.41
CA PHE A 148 19.52 3.88 -1.08
C PHE A 148 20.88 4.46 -1.51
N ASP A 149 21.92 3.66 -1.38
CA ASP A 149 23.24 3.97 -1.90
C ASP A 149 23.30 3.85 -3.45
N GLU A 150 24.45 4.17 -4.04
CA GLU A 150 24.66 4.12 -5.49
C GLU A 150 24.50 2.71 -6.08
N ARG A 151 24.59 1.65 -5.25
CA ARG A 151 24.36 0.25 -5.65
C ARG A 151 22.91 -0.18 -5.53
N GLY A 152 22.04 0.71 -5.02
CA GLY A 152 20.64 0.43 -4.77
C GLY A 152 20.39 -0.39 -3.49
N VAL A 153 21.36 -0.41 -2.57
CA VAL A 153 21.21 -1.03 -1.25
C VAL A 153 20.67 -0.01 -0.27
N LEU A 154 19.72 -0.43 0.57
CA LEU A 154 19.12 0.40 1.61
C LEU A 154 20.20 0.84 2.61
N ASP A 155 20.41 2.14 2.71
CA ASP A 155 21.38 2.75 3.63
C ASP A 155 20.73 3.01 5.01
N ARG A 156 19.54 3.59 5.00
CA ARG A 156 18.77 3.90 6.21
C ARG A 156 17.30 4.14 5.89
N THR A 157 16.50 4.16 6.94
CA THR A 157 15.11 4.59 6.90
C THR A 157 14.89 5.76 7.84
N MET A 158 13.86 6.58 7.57
CA MET A 158 13.46 7.70 8.40
C MET A 158 11.94 7.86 8.38
N ILE A 159 11.34 8.14 9.53
CA ILE A 159 9.95 8.58 9.63
C ILE A 159 9.97 10.01 10.12
N ILE A 160 9.36 10.92 9.38
CA ILE A 160 9.27 12.34 9.71
C ILE A 160 7.79 12.68 9.81
N LEU A 161 7.37 13.21 10.95
CA LEU A 161 6.01 13.69 11.14
C LEU A 161 5.79 14.94 10.31
N ASP A 162 4.63 15.04 9.67
CA ASP A 162 4.24 16.27 8.98
C ASP A 162 4.02 17.37 10.03
N ALA A 163 4.48 18.59 9.74
CA ALA A 163 4.26 19.70 10.64
C ALA A 163 2.75 19.95 10.80
N ILE A 164 2.25 19.83 12.03
CA ILE A 164 0.86 20.15 12.34
C ILE A 164 0.72 21.67 12.25
N GLY A 165 0.14 22.15 11.12
CA GLY A 165 -0.36 23.51 11.04
C GLY A 165 0.68 24.64 11.14
N GLY A 166 1.84 24.50 10.51
CA GLY A 166 2.69 25.63 10.20
C GLY A 166 2.12 26.35 8.99
N ASP A 167 1.31 27.40 9.22
CA ASP A 167 0.98 28.36 8.18
C ASP A 167 2.27 28.87 7.55
N ALA A 168 2.58 28.39 6.36
CA ALA A 168 3.53 29.06 5.48
C ALA A 168 2.86 30.33 4.94
N ARG A 169 2.47 31.22 5.84
CA ARG A 169 2.12 32.59 5.52
C ARG A 169 3.29 33.49 5.89
N ASP A 170 3.82 34.04 4.82
CA ASP A 170 4.42 35.35 4.79
C ASP A 170 5.86 35.51 5.30
N SER A 171 6.79 35.34 4.38
CA SER A 171 8.02 36.12 4.35
C SER A 171 8.20 36.77 2.97
N SER A 172 7.21 37.57 2.56
CA SER A 172 7.37 38.57 1.50
C SER A 172 6.99 39.94 2.07
N LYS A 173 7.93 40.57 2.73
CA LYS A 173 8.04 42.04 2.83
C LYS A 173 9.49 42.41 2.72
#